data_8720291ce04250d34998b9cd01f4106c
#
_entry.id   8720291ce04250d34998b9cd01f4106c
#
_cell.length_a   1.000
_cell.length_b   1.000
_cell.length_c   1.000
_cell.angle_alpha   90.00
_cell.angle_beta   90.00
_cell.angle_gamma   90.00
#
_symmetry.space_group_name_H-M   'P 1'
#
loop_
_entity.id
_entity.type
_entity.pdbx_description
1 polymer ?
#
loop_
_entity_poly.entity_id
_entity_poly.type
_entity_poly.pdbx_seq_one_letter_code
_entity_poly.pdbx_strand_id
1 'polypeptide(L)'
;METRAGDPGAFAEFDLDRVDSPAFVVDAAKLRANLAVLADVRDRAGIKMLAALKAFSMWSTASSIGEYLDGVCTSGLWEARLAGEFYDGEISTYCAAYKPEDLDEILRLSDHVVFNSPQQIVRCSAIIAAARDRGETFDIGLRINPLHPTGEVPRYDPCAPHSRLGFPIDQLTAEHFELIDGLHMHTLCEQDFEPLRETWDAAFDYLEPFFGQFKWINLGGGHHITRVDYQRDELVQFLLDVKDDTGAEVYLEPGEAVALDAGILVGTLLDLGDNGMPVAITDISATCHMPDVIEAPYRPAMLGEPIPREGGDLRPSHGTPEAPAFAGAQQGLVRLGGPSCLAGDVIGDYRFAKGPRVGQRFAFLDQAHYSMVKTTTFNGVPLPSIWLWDSDSDLLECVKRFGYEDFRDRLS
;
A
#
# COMPACT_ATOMS: atom_id res chain seq x y z
N MET A 1 8.55 17.16 6.29
CA MET A 1 9.73 16.39 5.80
C MET A 1 9.35 15.81 4.44
N GLU A 2 10.00 16.26 3.39
CA GLU A 2 9.66 15.82 2.04
C GLU A 2 10.17 14.40 1.78
N THR A 3 9.43 13.64 0.97
CA THR A 3 9.73 12.24 0.67
C THR A 3 10.53 12.13 -0.62
N ARG A 4 11.63 11.38 -0.58
CA ARG A 4 12.39 10.95 -1.76
C ARG A 4 12.65 9.47 -1.63
N ALA A 5 12.25 8.67 -2.61
CA ALA A 5 12.42 7.23 -2.55
C ALA A 5 13.85 6.83 -2.18
N GLY A 6 13.99 6.04 -1.11
CA GLY A 6 15.29 5.63 -0.57
C GLY A 6 16.04 6.70 0.23
N ASP A 7 15.43 7.85 0.54
CA ASP A 7 16.00 8.81 1.46
C ASP A 7 15.83 8.26 2.90
N PRO A 8 16.92 8.10 3.67
CA PRO A 8 16.82 7.59 5.03
C PRO A 8 16.11 8.55 5.99
N GLY A 9 16.00 9.84 5.65
CA GLY A 9 15.40 10.83 6.55
C GLY A 9 16.03 10.80 7.94
N ALA A 10 15.19 10.78 8.98
CA ALA A 10 15.64 10.69 10.37
C ALA A 10 16.31 9.34 10.71
N PHE A 11 16.03 8.28 9.96
CA PHE A 11 16.66 6.97 10.18
C PHE A 11 18.17 6.96 9.94
N ALA A 12 18.74 7.98 9.27
CA ALA A 12 20.19 8.12 9.14
C ALA A 12 20.92 8.17 10.48
N GLU A 13 20.25 8.66 11.53
CA GLU A 13 20.81 8.79 12.89
C GLU A 13 20.21 7.78 13.88
N PHE A 14 19.31 6.89 13.42
CA PHE A 14 18.68 5.89 14.28
C PHE A 14 19.66 4.76 14.62
N ASP A 15 19.83 4.49 15.91
CA ASP A 15 20.65 3.37 16.39
C ASP A 15 19.88 2.05 16.26
N LEU A 16 20.29 1.20 15.30
CA LEU A 16 19.66 -0.08 15.01
C LEU A 16 19.73 -1.09 16.17
N ASP A 17 20.63 -0.89 17.14
CA ASP A 17 20.75 -1.76 18.32
C ASP A 17 19.66 -1.51 19.37
N ARG A 18 18.86 -0.44 19.21
CA ARG A 18 17.73 -0.13 20.10
C ARG A 18 16.54 -1.09 19.95
N VAL A 19 16.49 -1.86 18.87
CA VAL A 19 15.36 -2.76 18.56
C VAL A 19 15.84 -4.20 18.42
N ASP A 20 14.90 -5.15 18.51
CA ASP A 20 15.14 -6.55 18.21
C ASP A 20 15.51 -6.73 16.73
N SER A 21 15.80 -7.96 16.31
CA SER A 21 16.00 -8.32 14.90
C SER A 21 15.37 -9.70 14.64
N PRO A 22 14.59 -9.84 13.58
CA PRO A 22 14.14 -8.78 12.66
C PRO A 22 13.09 -7.85 13.26
N ALA A 23 13.05 -6.57 12.82
CA ALA A 23 12.08 -5.59 13.32
C ALA A 23 11.66 -4.57 12.25
N PHE A 24 10.37 -4.27 12.17
CA PHE A 24 9.87 -3.06 11.52
C PHE A 24 9.92 -1.89 12.52
N VAL A 25 10.44 -0.77 12.10
CA VAL A 25 10.43 0.48 12.87
C VAL A 25 9.74 1.55 12.04
N VAL A 26 8.63 2.08 12.55
CA VAL A 26 7.85 3.14 11.88
C VAL A 26 8.12 4.47 12.59
N ASP A 27 8.47 5.50 11.82
CA ASP A 27 8.65 6.87 12.33
C ASP A 27 7.32 7.63 12.34
N ALA A 28 6.80 7.87 13.53
CA ALA A 28 5.54 8.59 13.74
C ALA A 28 5.61 10.05 13.25
N ALA A 29 6.76 10.72 13.37
CA ALA A 29 6.92 12.09 12.88
C ALA A 29 6.85 12.15 11.35
N LYS A 30 7.51 11.20 10.66
CA LYS A 30 7.43 11.09 9.20
C LYS A 30 6.00 10.73 8.74
N LEU A 31 5.32 9.82 9.45
CA LEU A 31 3.93 9.47 9.17
C LEU A 31 3.03 10.72 9.27
N ARG A 32 3.14 11.51 10.34
CA ARG A 32 2.40 12.78 10.50
C ARG A 32 2.72 13.77 9.37
N ALA A 33 3.98 13.86 8.95
CA ALA A 33 4.38 14.73 7.85
C ALA A 33 3.71 14.33 6.52
N ASN A 34 3.63 13.03 6.22
CA ASN A 34 2.91 12.53 5.05
C ASN A 34 1.41 12.82 5.14
N LEU A 35 0.80 12.54 6.29
CA LEU A 35 -0.61 12.81 6.54
C LEU A 35 -0.96 14.31 6.38
N ALA A 36 -0.08 15.21 6.83
CA ALA A 36 -0.26 16.66 6.64
C ALA A 36 -0.25 17.07 5.16
N VAL A 37 0.60 16.44 4.33
CA VAL A 37 0.60 16.67 2.87
C VAL A 37 -0.71 16.20 2.23
N LEU A 38 -1.22 15.04 2.64
CA LEU A 38 -2.50 14.51 2.16
C LEU A 38 -3.67 15.41 2.57
N ALA A 39 -3.68 15.87 3.83
CA ALA A 39 -4.69 16.80 4.34
C ALA A 39 -4.66 18.14 3.59
N ASP A 40 -3.48 18.69 3.25
CA ASP A 40 -3.38 19.91 2.44
C ASP A 40 -4.07 19.74 1.07
N VAL A 41 -3.80 18.66 0.36
CA VAL A 41 -4.45 18.36 -0.92
C VAL A 41 -5.97 18.20 -0.74
N ARG A 42 -6.40 17.43 0.28
CA ARG A 42 -7.80 17.24 0.62
C ARG A 42 -8.53 18.57 0.84
N ASP A 43 -7.97 19.41 1.69
CA ASP A 43 -8.60 20.67 2.11
C ASP A 43 -8.65 21.68 0.95
N ARG A 44 -7.58 21.77 0.14
CA ARG A 44 -7.51 22.64 -1.04
C ARG A 44 -8.48 22.22 -2.14
N ALA A 45 -8.65 20.93 -2.37
CA ALA A 45 -9.59 20.41 -3.35
C ALA A 45 -11.02 20.28 -2.80
N GLY A 46 -11.21 20.34 -1.48
CA GLY A 46 -12.50 20.15 -0.83
C GLY A 46 -13.09 18.76 -1.11
N ILE A 47 -12.26 17.73 -1.03
CA ILE A 47 -12.59 16.33 -1.25
C ILE A 47 -12.49 15.55 0.05
N LYS A 48 -12.74 14.23 0.01
CA LYS A 48 -12.47 13.30 1.11
C LYS A 48 -11.31 12.38 0.80
N MET A 49 -10.56 11.99 1.83
CA MET A 49 -9.47 11.01 1.71
C MET A 49 -9.60 9.90 2.73
N LEU A 50 -9.49 8.66 2.26
CA LEU A 50 -9.56 7.44 3.07
C LEU A 50 -8.22 6.70 3.03
N ALA A 51 -7.61 6.42 4.18
CA ALA A 51 -6.36 5.65 4.21
C ALA A 51 -6.61 4.19 3.82
N ALA A 52 -5.84 3.66 2.87
CA ALA A 52 -6.02 2.28 2.40
C ALA A 52 -5.29 1.27 3.31
N LEU A 53 -6.05 0.50 4.08
CA LEU A 53 -5.51 -0.47 5.04
C LEU A 53 -4.72 -1.60 4.38
N LYS A 54 -5.01 -1.94 3.12
CA LYS A 54 -4.24 -2.94 2.36
C LYS A 54 -2.75 -2.60 2.24
N ALA A 55 -2.40 -1.31 2.26
CA ALA A 55 -1.03 -0.86 2.18
C ALA A 55 -0.41 -0.62 3.56
N PHE A 56 -1.17 -0.06 4.48
CA PHE A 56 -0.72 0.27 5.83
C PHE A 56 -1.85 0.13 6.83
N SER A 57 -1.79 -0.90 7.68
CA SER A 57 -2.83 -1.20 8.69
C SER A 57 -2.29 -1.30 10.11
N MET A 58 -1.23 -0.55 10.43
CA MET A 58 -0.71 -0.43 11.79
C MET A 58 -1.70 0.37 12.66
N TRP A 59 -2.70 -0.34 13.21
CA TRP A 59 -3.82 0.27 13.93
C TRP A 59 -3.42 1.08 15.17
N SER A 60 -2.24 0.87 15.76
CA SER A 60 -1.72 1.73 16.83
C SER A 60 -1.46 3.18 16.39
N THR A 61 -1.47 3.46 15.07
CA THR A 61 -1.38 4.81 14.50
C THR A 61 -2.74 5.37 14.06
N ALA A 62 -3.85 4.65 14.33
CA ALA A 62 -5.18 5.00 13.85
C ALA A 62 -5.64 6.40 14.28
N SER A 63 -5.37 6.80 15.53
CA SER A 63 -5.71 8.17 16.00
C SER A 63 -4.99 9.25 15.19
N SER A 64 -3.71 9.05 14.86
CA SER A 64 -2.96 9.99 14.01
C SER A 64 -3.55 10.05 12.60
N ILE A 65 -4.01 8.93 12.04
CA ILE A 65 -4.67 8.90 10.73
C ILE A 65 -5.99 9.68 10.79
N GLY A 66 -6.83 9.44 11.81
CA GLY A 66 -8.11 10.11 11.98
C GLY A 66 -8.04 11.63 12.25
N GLU A 67 -6.88 12.13 12.73
CA GLU A 67 -6.66 13.57 12.84
C GLU A 67 -6.52 14.28 11.48
N TYR A 68 -6.10 13.58 10.44
CA TYR A 68 -5.78 14.16 9.14
C TYR A 68 -6.70 13.70 8.01
N LEU A 69 -7.23 12.49 8.07
CA LEU A 69 -8.03 11.90 6.99
C LEU A 69 -9.46 11.62 7.45
N ASP A 70 -10.37 11.43 6.48
CA ASP A 70 -11.81 11.33 6.74
C ASP A 70 -12.26 9.91 7.13
N GLY A 71 -11.35 8.94 7.04
CA GLY A 71 -11.61 7.55 7.36
C GLY A 71 -10.64 6.60 6.66
N VAL A 72 -11.11 5.38 6.39
CA VAL A 72 -10.29 4.31 5.81
C VAL A 72 -11.03 3.54 4.73
N CYS A 73 -10.26 2.96 3.78
CA CYS A 73 -10.80 1.97 2.85
C CYS A 73 -10.22 0.56 3.13
N THR A 74 -11.06 -0.44 2.95
CA THR A 74 -10.81 -1.84 3.34
C THR A 74 -11.06 -2.80 2.19
N SER A 75 -10.43 -3.98 2.24
CA SER A 75 -10.47 -4.96 1.15
C SER A 75 -11.28 -6.22 1.49
N GLY A 76 -12.02 -6.21 2.60
CA GLY A 76 -12.86 -7.31 3.04
C GLY A 76 -13.21 -7.25 4.51
N LEU A 77 -13.92 -8.29 5.01
CA LEU A 77 -14.51 -8.30 6.35
C LEU A 77 -13.50 -8.07 7.47
N TRP A 78 -12.32 -8.66 7.41
CA TRP A 78 -11.38 -8.55 8.52
C TRP A 78 -10.75 -7.16 8.63
N GLU A 79 -10.47 -6.52 7.49
CA GLU A 79 -10.06 -5.12 7.50
C GLU A 79 -11.21 -4.19 7.92
N ALA A 80 -12.46 -4.48 7.50
CA ALA A 80 -13.63 -3.72 7.93
C ALA A 80 -13.87 -3.83 9.45
N ARG A 81 -13.67 -5.02 10.05
CA ARG A 81 -13.68 -5.20 11.51
C ARG A 81 -12.58 -4.39 12.19
N LEU A 82 -11.34 -4.50 11.67
CA LEU A 82 -10.22 -3.73 12.20
C LEU A 82 -10.49 -2.22 12.15
N ALA A 83 -11.08 -1.76 11.04
CA ALA A 83 -11.50 -0.38 10.88
C ALA A 83 -12.53 0.02 11.96
N GLY A 84 -13.60 -0.75 12.10
CA GLY A 84 -14.65 -0.47 13.09
C GLY A 84 -14.21 -0.57 14.56
N GLU A 85 -13.10 -1.25 14.84
CA GLU A 85 -12.55 -1.37 16.21
C GLU A 85 -11.60 -0.22 16.57
N PHE A 86 -10.83 0.31 15.61
CA PHE A 86 -9.68 1.17 15.92
C PHE A 86 -9.64 2.49 15.17
N TYR A 87 -10.34 2.63 14.05
CA TYR A 87 -10.28 3.83 13.22
C TYR A 87 -11.57 4.64 13.36
N ASP A 88 -11.43 5.95 13.37
CA ASP A 88 -12.54 6.89 13.29
C ASP A 88 -12.84 7.26 11.82
N GLY A 89 -14.05 7.79 11.58
CA GLY A 89 -14.46 8.31 10.26
C GLY A 89 -15.16 7.25 9.41
N GLU A 90 -15.20 7.52 8.10
CA GLU A 90 -15.91 6.70 7.12
C GLU A 90 -15.15 5.41 6.80
N ILE A 91 -15.90 4.33 6.56
CA ILE A 91 -15.36 3.05 6.12
C ILE A 91 -15.89 2.74 4.72
N SER A 92 -15.01 2.70 3.73
CA SER A 92 -15.33 2.25 2.37
C SER A 92 -14.77 0.84 2.16
N THR A 93 -15.63 -0.13 1.82
CA THR A 93 -15.17 -1.52 1.59
C THR A 93 -15.34 -1.90 0.13
N TYR A 94 -14.23 -2.28 -0.52
CA TYR A 94 -14.23 -2.90 -1.84
C TYR A 94 -13.69 -4.32 -1.79
N CYS A 95 -14.41 -5.26 -2.39
CA CYS A 95 -13.95 -6.62 -2.59
C CYS A 95 -14.22 -7.06 -4.04
N ALA A 96 -13.27 -7.77 -4.67
CA ALA A 96 -13.47 -8.28 -6.04
C ALA A 96 -14.67 -9.26 -6.12
N ALA A 97 -14.98 -9.94 -5.01
CA ALA A 97 -16.19 -10.73 -4.83
C ALA A 97 -16.49 -10.90 -3.34
N TYR A 98 -17.71 -10.60 -2.93
CA TYR A 98 -18.18 -10.84 -1.56
C TYR A 98 -18.68 -12.27 -1.37
N LYS A 99 -18.31 -12.88 -0.25
CA LYS A 99 -19.00 -14.06 0.25
C LYS A 99 -20.31 -13.63 0.87
N PRO A 100 -21.44 -14.32 0.57
CA PRO A 100 -22.75 -13.95 1.16
C PRO A 100 -22.75 -13.89 2.67
N GLU A 101 -22.01 -14.80 3.33
CA GLU A 101 -21.90 -14.86 4.78
C GLU A 101 -21.14 -13.69 5.40
N ASP A 102 -20.21 -13.07 4.65
CA ASP A 102 -19.42 -11.93 5.11
C ASP A 102 -20.13 -10.59 4.82
N LEU A 103 -20.94 -10.55 3.75
CA LEU A 103 -21.50 -9.30 3.22
C LEU A 103 -22.45 -8.61 4.22
N ASP A 104 -23.26 -9.38 4.94
CA ASP A 104 -24.20 -8.83 5.92
C ASP A 104 -23.50 -8.00 7.01
N GLU A 105 -22.36 -8.47 7.47
CA GLU A 105 -21.56 -7.73 8.45
C GLU A 105 -20.81 -6.55 7.82
N ILE A 106 -20.32 -6.70 6.60
CA ILE A 106 -19.66 -5.61 5.85
C ILE A 106 -20.63 -4.44 5.65
N LEU A 107 -21.88 -4.72 5.25
CA LEU A 107 -22.93 -3.69 5.09
C LEU A 107 -23.23 -2.92 6.39
N ARG A 108 -23.06 -3.56 7.54
CA ARG A 108 -23.24 -2.92 8.84
C ARG A 108 -22.05 -2.09 9.29
N LEU A 109 -20.84 -2.44 8.85
CA LEU A 109 -19.60 -1.80 9.25
C LEU A 109 -19.17 -0.67 8.33
N SER A 110 -19.72 -0.62 7.10
CA SER A 110 -19.20 0.26 6.04
C SER A 110 -20.23 1.30 5.63
N ASP A 111 -19.77 2.53 5.40
CA ASP A 111 -20.56 3.61 4.83
C ASP A 111 -20.70 3.44 3.31
N HIS A 112 -19.66 2.96 2.64
CA HIS A 112 -19.67 2.63 1.22
C HIS A 112 -19.31 1.15 1.01
N VAL A 113 -20.15 0.42 0.25
CA VAL A 113 -19.87 -0.97 -0.13
C VAL A 113 -19.78 -1.06 -1.65
N VAL A 114 -18.56 -1.23 -2.14
CA VAL A 114 -18.24 -1.17 -3.57
C VAL A 114 -18.18 -2.57 -4.17
N PHE A 115 -19.01 -2.82 -5.15
CA PHE A 115 -19.10 -4.08 -5.89
C PHE A 115 -18.22 -4.04 -7.15
N ASN A 116 -17.79 -5.21 -7.59
CA ASN A 116 -16.95 -5.38 -8.77
C ASN A 116 -17.77 -5.55 -10.08
N SER A 117 -19.06 -5.81 -9.98
CA SER A 117 -19.96 -5.91 -11.14
C SER A 117 -21.42 -5.70 -10.75
N PRO A 118 -22.26 -5.20 -11.68
CA PRO A 118 -23.70 -5.09 -11.46
C PRO A 118 -24.36 -6.43 -11.12
N GLN A 119 -23.86 -7.53 -11.72
CA GLN A 119 -24.38 -8.88 -11.46
C GLN A 119 -24.15 -9.32 -10.01
N GLN A 120 -23.08 -8.84 -9.34
CA GLN A 120 -22.90 -9.09 -7.90
C GLN A 120 -23.95 -8.34 -7.09
N ILE A 121 -24.25 -7.08 -7.40
CA ILE A 121 -25.27 -6.29 -6.71
C ILE A 121 -26.62 -7.02 -6.80
N VAL A 122 -27.01 -7.44 -8.00
CA VAL A 122 -28.26 -8.18 -8.23
C VAL A 122 -28.30 -9.50 -7.44
N ARG A 123 -27.21 -10.27 -7.45
CA ARG A 123 -27.14 -11.53 -6.65
C ARG A 123 -27.26 -11.31 -5.16
N CYS A 124 -26.75 -10.18 -4.67
CA CYS A 124 -26.73 -9.83 -3.26
C CYS A 124 -27.97 -9.00 -2.83
N SER A 125 -28.89 -8.71 -3.74
CA SER A 125 -30.02 -7.80 -3.49
C SER A 125 -30.87 -8.16 -2.27
N ALA A 126 -31.08 -9.45 -2.00
CA ALA A 126 -31.84 -9.90 -0.82
C ALA A 126 -31.10 -9.58 0.50
N ILE A 127 -29.76 -9.68 0.54
CA ILE A 127 -28.95 -9.35 1.71
C ILE A 127 -28.96 -7.83 1.91
N ILE A 128 -28.77 -7.07 0.82
CA ILE A 128 -28.79 -5.61 0.82
C ILE A 128 -30.15 -5.10 1.32
N ALA A 129 -31.25 -5.65 0.82
CA ALA A 129 -32.59 -5.27 1.25
C ALA A 129 -32.83 -5.59 2.73
N ALA A 130 -32.42 -6.78 3.20
CA ALA A 130 -32.55 -7.17 4.60
C ALA A 130 -31.73 -6.24 5.53
N ALA A 131 -30.56 -5.79 5.12
CA ALA A 131 -29.77 -4.83 5.89
C ALA A 131 -30.48 -3.47 6.00
N ARG A 132 -31.01 -2.96 4.88
CA ARG A 132 -31.79 -1.72 4.84
C ARG A 132 -33.08 -1.80 5.67
N ASP A 133 -33.77 -2.95 5.65
CA ASP A 133 -34.98 -3.21 6.47
C ASP A 133 -34.67 -3.20 7.97
N ARG A 134 -33.44 -3.52 8.37
CA ARG A 134 -32.96 -3.38 9.77
C ARG A 134 -32.61 -1.94 10.14
N GLY A 135 -32.61 -1.01 9.19
CA GLY A 135 -32.30 0.40 9.38
C GLY A 135 -30.82 0.73 9.22
N GLU A 136 -30.03 -0.16 8.63
CA GLU A 136 -28.63 0.10 8.31
C GLU A 136 -28.53 1.10 7.14
N THR A 137 -27.59 2.04 7.24
CA THR A 137 -27.36 3.10 6.25
C THR A 137 -26.01 2.90 5.60
N PHE A 138 -25.98 2.72 4.31
CA PHE A 138 -24.79 2.57 3.49
C PHE A 138 -25.12 2.89 2.05
N ASP A 139 -24.13 3.32 1.30
CA ASP A 139 -24.20 3.53 -0.12
C ASP A 139 -23.60 2.33 -0.88
N ILE A 140 -24.21 2.01 -2.02
CA ILE A 140 -23.72 0.97 -2.93
C ILE A 140 -22.90 1.61 -4.03
N GLY A 141 -21.66 1.16 -4.18
CA GLY A 141 -20.77 1.57 -5.26
C GLY A 141 -20.52 0.49 -6.30
N LEU A 142 -20.12 0.92 -7.49
CA LEU A 142 -19.59 0.04 -8.53
C LEU A 142 -18.17 0.46 -8.88
N ARG A 143 -17.23 -0.48 -8.78
CA ARG A 143 -15.90 -0.27 -9.33
C ARG A 143 -15.95 -0.47 -10.84
N ILE A 144 -15.52 0.54 -11.59
CA ILE A 144 -15.38 0.52 -13.04
C ILE A 144 -13.93 0.38 -13.46
N ASN A 145 -13.73 -0.23 -14.63
CA ASN A 145 -12.44 -0.32 -15.31
C ASN A 145 -12.52 0.50 -16.60
N PRO A 146 -11.80 1.61 -16.71
CA PRO A 146 -11.80 2.46 -17.91
C PRO A 146 -11.14 1.80 -19.12
N LEU A 147 -10.56 0.60 -18.99
CA LEU A 147 -9.88 -0.14 -20.05
C LEU A 147 -8.65 0.62 -20.62
N HIS A 148 -8.09 1.49 -19.81
CA HIS A 148 -6.93 2.32 -20.17
C HIS A 148 -5.74 2.00 -19.24
N PRO A 149 -4.87 1.02 -19.60
CA PRO A 149 -3.70 0.67 -18.80
C PRO A 149 -2.62 1.75 -18.93
N THR A 150 -2.09 2.19 -17.79
CA THR A 150 -1.01 3.19 -17.72
C THR A 150 0.23 2.67 -16.98
N GLY A 151 0.11 1.50 -16.33
CA GLY A 151 1.18 0.93 -15.53
C GLY A 151 2.29 0.30 -16.37
N GLU A 152 3.54 0.53 -15.98
CA GLU A 152 4.71 -0.07 -16.65
C GLU A 152 4.72 -1.60 -16.53
N VAL A 153 4.18 -2.13 -15.42
CA VAL A 153 4.15 -3.57 -15.13
C VAL A 153 2.71 -4.08 -15.22
N PRO A 154 2.32 -4.80 -16.30
CA PRO A 154 0.93 -5.24 -16.50
C PRO A 154 0.35 -6.08 -15.36
N ARG A 155 1.17 -6.78 -14.59
CA ARG A 155 0.73 -7.57 -13.42
C ARG A 155 0.13 -6.71 -12.32
N TYR A 156 0.60 -5.47 -12.17
CA TYR A 156 0.16 -4.52 -11.14
C TYR A 156 -0.79 -3.45 -11.66
N ASP A 157 -1.00 -3.38 -12.98
CA ASP A 157 -1.95 -2.46 -13.58
C ASP A 157 -3.38 -2.98 -13.44
N PRO A 158 -4.26 -2.29 -12.68
CA PRO A 158 -5.64 -2.71 -12.53
C PRO A 158 -6.45 -2.70 -13.84
N CYS A 159 -5.99 -1.93 -14.83
CA CYS A 159 -6.62 -1.76 -16.13
C CYS A 159 -6.00 -2.64 -17.23
N ALA A 160 -5.00 -3.47 -16.90
CA ALA A 160 -4.39 -4.38 -17.86
C ALA A 160 -5.41 -5.32 -18.51
N PRO A 161 -5.16 -5.78 -19.74
CA PRO A 161 -6.03 -6.76 -20.41
C PRO A 161 -6.31 -7.98 -19.53
N HIS A 162 -7.57 -8.39 -19.46
CA HIS A 162 -8.05 -9.51 -18.63
C HIS A 162 -7.97 -9.28 -17.12
N SER A 163 -7.79 -8.04 -16.66
CA SER A 163 -7.90 -7.72 -15.23
C SER A 163 -9.25 -8.17 -14.69
N ARG A 164 -9.23 -8.76 -13.48
CA ARG A 164 -10.46 -9.14 -12.76
C ARG A 164 -11.07 -7.98 -11.97
N LEU A 165 -10.44 -6.81 -11.98
CA LEU A 165 -10.79 -5.67 -11.14
C LEU A 165 -11.59 -4.62 -11.91
N GLY A 166 -12.79 -4.35 -11.40
CA GLY A 166 -13.70 -3.38 -11.97
C GLY A 166 -14.51 -3.92 -13.17
N PHE A 167 -15.68 -3.34 -13.35
CA PHE A 167 -16.57 -3.64 -14.47
C PHE A 167 -16.12 -2.83 -15.70
N PRO A 168 -15.96 -3.47 -16.89
CA PRO A 168 -15.53 -2.77 -18.09
C PRO A 168 -16.46 -1.61 -18.45
N ILE A 169 -15.91 -0.42 -18.64
CA ILE A 169 -16.71 0.80 -18.84
C ILE A 169 -17.54 0.75 -20.13
N ASP A 170 -17.05 0.11 -21.18
CA ASP A 170 -17.73 -0.08 -22.47
C ASP A 170 -18.97 -1.00 -22.39
N GLN A 171 -19.17 -1.68 -21.25
CA GLN A 171 -20.33 -2.52 -20.98
C GLN A 171 -21.36 -1.85 -20.04
N LEU A 172 -21.08 -0.62 -19.57
CA LEU A 172 -22.03 0.13 -18.75
C LEU A 172 -23.27 0.50 -19.57
N THR A 173 -24.44 0.42 -18.92
CA THR A 173 -25.71 0.84 -19.45
C THR A 173 -26.47 1.69 -18.43
N ALA A 174 -27.45 2.47 -18.86
CA ALA A 174 -28.25 3.30 -17.96
C ALA A 174 -28.87 2.50 -16.79
N GLU A 175 -29.28 1.26 -17.02
CA GLU A 175 -29.86 0.40 -15.98
C GLU A 175 -28.89 0.07 -14.85
N HIS A 176 -27.59 0.05 -15.13
CA HIS A 176 -26.58 -0.21 -14.10
C HIS A 176 -26.46 0.96 -13.11
N PHE A 177 -26.71 2.19 -13.56
CA PHE A 177 -26.67 3.37 -12.71
C PHE A 177 -27.84 3.46 -11.73
N GLU A 178 -28.95 2.78 -12.03
CA GLU A 178 -30.10 2.68 -11.09
C GLU A 178 -29.79 1.79 -9.86
N LEU A 179 -28.72 0.99 -9.92
CA LEU A 179 -28.33 0.06 -8.86
C LEU A 179 -27.37 0.66 -7.84
N ILE A 180 -26.80 1.83 -8.11
CA ILE A 180 -25.65 2.36 -7.38
C ILE A 180 -25.88 3.80 -6.92
N ASP A 181 -25.23 4.15 -5.83
CA ASP A 181 -25.16 5.49 -5.27
C ASP A 181 -23.90 6.23 -5.73
N GLY A 182 -22.81 5.49 -6.01
CA GLY A 182 -21.53 6.08 -6.39
C GLY A 182 -20.66 5.17 -7.27
N LEU A 183 -19.59 5.78 -7.79
CA LEU A 183 -18.60 5.10 -8.64
C LEU A 183 -17.23 5.03 -7.95
N HIS A 184 -16.51 3.96 -8.24
CA HIS A 184 -15.15 3.78 -7.79
C HIS A 184 -14.23 3.44 -8.96
N MET A 185 -13.10 4.13 -9.07
CA MET A 185 -12.01 3.85 -10.01
C MET A 185 -10.72 3.72 -9.22
N HIS A 186 -10.05 2.58 -9.28
CA HIS A 186 -8.69 2.43 -8.78
C HIS A 186 -7.84 1.88 -9.90
N THR A 187 -7.11 2.74 -10.59
CA THR A 187 -6.48 2.50 -11.89
C THR A 187 -4.97 2.52 -11.84
N LEU A 188 -4.38 3.05 -10.77
CA LEU A 188 -2.95 3.30 -10.65
C LEU A 188 -2.26 2.32 -9.71
N CYS A 189 -0.95 2.13 -9.93
CA CYS A 189 -0.02 1.49 -9.01
C CYS A 189 1.32 2.21 -9.08
N GLU A 190 1.69 2.91 -8.00
CA GLU A 190 2.98 3.60 -7.83
C GLU A 190 3.32 4.61 -8.93
N GLN A 191 2.36 5.44 -9.28
CA GLN A 191 2.48 6.39 -10.40
C GLN A 191 2.41 7.84 -9.92
N ASP A 192 2.63 8.78 -10.86
CA ASP A 192 2.45 10.21 -10.69
C ASP A 192 1.00 10.64 -11.01
N PHE A 193 0.75 11.94 -11.08
CA PHE A 193 -0.57 12.50 -11.33
C PHE A 193 -1.11 12.24 -12.75
N GLU A 194 -0.25 12.38 -13.76
CA GLU A 194 -0.67 12.34 -15.15
C GLU A 194 -1.45 11.07 -15.55
N PRO A 195 -1.03 9.86 -15.12
CA PRO A 195 -1.82 8.64 -15.36
C PRO A 195 -3.22 8.65 -14.75
N LEU A 196 -3.44 9.36 -13.62
CA LEU A 196 -4.78 9.51 -13.06
C LEU A 196 -5.68 10.30 -14.02
N ARG A 197 -5.15 11.41 -14.55
CA ARG A 197 -5.86 12.21 -15.53
C ARG A 197 -6.16 11.42 -16.80
N GLU A 198 -5.18 10.72 -17.36
CA GLU A 198 -5.37 9.89 -18.56
C GLU A 198 -6.47 8.83 -18.39
N THR A 199 -6.53 8.17 -17.23
CA THR A 199 -7.57 7.17 -16.97
C THR A 199 -8.94 7.80 -16.74
N TRP A 200 -9.01 9.01 -16.17
CA TRP A 200 -10.25 9.77 -16.07
C TRP A 200 -10.73 10.23 -17.44
N ASP A 201 -9.86 10.80 -18.26
CA ASP A 201 -10.18 11.25 -19.62
C ASP A 201 -10.72 10.10 -20.47
N ALA A 202 -10.15 8.90 -20.33
CA ALA A 202 -10.64 7.69 -21.00
C ALA A 202 -12.04 7.25 -20.53
N ALA A 203 -12.42 7.59 -19.29
CA ALA A 203 -13.73 7.27 -18.72
C ALA A 203 -14.78 8.37 -19.01
N PHE A 204 -14.35 9.60 -19.24
CA PHE A 204 -15.18 10.80 -19.23
C PHE A 204 -16.40 10.70 -20.17
N ASP A 205 -16.17 10.41 -21.43
CA ASP A 205 -17.27 10.35 -22.45
C ASP A 205 -18.34 9.28 -22.13
N TYR A 206 -17.94 8.23 -21.39
CA TYR A 206 -18.89 7.19 -20.95
C TYR A 206 -19.72 7.64 -19.74
N LEU A 207 -19.16 8.48 -18.89
CA LEU A 207 -19.77 8.88 -17.63
C LEU A 207 -20.52 10.20 -17.73
N GLU A 208 -20.11 11.12 -18.61
CA GLU A 208 -20.72 12.46 -18.78
C GLU A 208 -22.26 12.42 -18.89
N PRO A 209 -22.89 11.49 -19.67
CA PRO A 209 -24.35 11.43 -19.75
C PRO A 209 -25.06 11.15 -18.41
N PHE A 210 -24.33 10.71 -17.39
CA PHE A 210 -24.85 10.31 -16.08
C PHE A 210 -24.38 11.22 -14.94
N PHE A 211 -23.64 12.28 -15.24
CA PHE A 211 -23.23 13.25 -14.22
C PHE A 211 -24.46 13.85 -13.51
N GLY A 212 -24.31 14.11 -12.21
CA GLY A 212 -25.41 14.52 -11.35
C GLY A 212 -26.30 13.37 -10.82
N GLN A 213 -26.08 12.11 -11.25
CA GLN A 213 -26.78 10.94 -10.70
C GLN A 213 -26.02 10.27 -9.56
N PHE A 214 -24.69 10.52 -9.45
CA PHE A 214 -23.87 9.95 -8.41
C PHE A 214 -23.84 10.86 -7.17
N LYS A 215 -23.92 10.28 -5.99
CA LYS A 215 -23.66 10.98 -4.76
C LYS A 215 -22.17 11.23 -4.58
N TRP A 216 -21.33 10.25 -5.00
CA TRP A 216 -19.90 10.32 -4.84
C TRP A 216 -19.16 9.58 -5.99
N ILE A 217 -17.92 10.01 -6.22
CA ILE A 217 -16.96 9.38 -7.12
C ILE A 217 -15.64 9.20 -6.38
N ASN A 218 -15.18 7.97 -6.29
CA ASN A 218 -13.91 7.62 -5.67
C ASN A 218 -12.89 7.28 -6.77
N LEU A 219 -11.85 8.08 -6.86
CA LEU A 219 -10.79 7.92 -7.87
C LEU A 219 -9.68 6.97 -7.41
N GLY A 220 -9.83 6.36 -6.21
CA GLY A 220 -8.89 5.38 -5.68
C GLY A 220 -7.58 5.98 -5.21
N GLY A 221 -6.54 5.17 -5.28
CA GLY A 221 -5.19 5.53 -4.88
C GLY A 221 -4.17 4.97 -5.87
N GLY A 222 -2.96 4.64 -5.37
CA GLY A 222 -1.89 4.07 -6.19
C GLY A 222 -0.99 5.13 -6.82
N HIS A 223 -1.07 6.37 -6.35
CA HIS A 223 -0.19 7.45 -6.74
C HIS A 223 0.52 8.07 -5.52
N HIS A 224 1.76 8.52 -5.72
CA HIS A 224 2.67 8.92 -4.65
C HIS A 224 2.52 10.41 -4.29
N ILE A 225 1.34 10.83 -3.81
CA ILE A 225 1.00 12.23 -3.50
C ILE A 225 2.02 12.89 -2.55
N THR A 226 2.58 12.10 -1.62
CA THR A 226 3.51 12.60 -0.59
C THR A 226 4.94 12.70 -1.08
N ARG A 227 5.25 12.26 -2.29
CA ARG A 227 6.56 12.42 -2.90
C ARG A 227 6.84 13.89 -3.23
N VAL A 228 8.09 14.34 -3.01
CA VAL A 228 8.49 15.76 -3.17
C VAL A 228 8.28 16.32 -4.58
N ASP A 229 8.43 15.49 -5.59
CA ASP A 229 8.33 15.83 -7.01
C ASP A 229 6.95 15.54 -7.62
N TYR A 230 5.96 15.15 -6.80
CA TYR A 230 4.60 14.91 -7.25
C TYR A 230 3.87 16.23 -7.57
N GLN A 231 3.09 16.24 -8.65
CA GLN A 231 2.36 17.41 -9.17
C GLN A 231 1.07 17.68 -8.38
N ARG A 232 1.20 18.16 -7.12
CA ARG A 232 0.05 18.36 -6.21
C ARG A 232 -0.87 19.49 -6.63
N ASP A 233 -0.34 20.56 -7.22
CA ASP A 233 -1.16 21.68 -7.66
C ASP A 233 -2.03 21.29 -8.87
N GLU A 234 -1.48 20.51 -9.78
CA GLU A 234 -2.22 19.94 -10.91
C GLU A 234 -3.27 18.93 -10.42
N LEU A 235 -2.94 18.10 -9.42
CA LEU A 235 -3.91 17.19 -8.82
C LEU A 235 -5.07 17.97 -8.19
N VAL A 236 -4.80 19.00 -7.42
CA VAL A 236 -5.86 19.83 -6.77
C VAL A 236 -6.76 20.44 -7.83
N GLN A 237 -6.22 21.04 -8.89
CA GLN A 237 -7.03 21.61 -9.95
C GLN A 237 -7.89 20.56 -10.64
N PHE A 238 -7.32 19.40 -10.98
CA PHE A 238 -8.04 18.28 -11.58
C PHE A 238 -9.20 17.81 -10.69
N LEU A 239 -8.99 17.68 -9.38
CA LEU A 239 -10.04 17.25 -8.45
C LEU A 239 -11.17 18.28 -8.34
N LEU A 240 -10.85 19.57 -8.40
CA LEU A 240 -11.86 20.66 -8.47
C LEU A 240 -12.66 20.55 -9.77
N ASP A 241 -12.01 20.32 -10.91
CA ASP A 241 -12.68 20.18 -12.20
C ASP A 241 -13.62 18.96 -12.18
N VAL A 242 -13.15 17.79 -11.69
CA VAL A 242 -13.99 16.59 -11.55
C VAL A 242 -15.22 16.85 -10.69
N LYS A 243 -15.05 17.58 -9.57
CA LYS A 243 -16.14 17.94 -8.66
C LYS A 243 -17.15 18.86 -9.32
N ASP A 244 -16.67 19.86 -10.06
CA ASP A 244 -17.53 20.84 -10.75
C ASP A 244 -18.29 20.16 -11.91
N ASP A 245 -17.65 19.30 -12.69
CA ASP A 245 -18.26 18.58 -13.82
C ASP A 245 -19.33 17.60 -13.33
N THR A 246 -19.05 16.86 -12.27
CA THR A 246 -19.91 15.74 -11.83
C THR A 246 -20.95 16.15 -10.81
N GLY A 247 -20.70 17.20 -10.02
CA GLY A 247 -21.50 17.59 -8.87
C GLY A 247 -21.48 16.59 -7.71
N ALA A 248 -20.60 15.58 -7.77
CA ALA A 248 -20.47 14.51 -6.79
C ALA A 248 -19.45 14.86 -5.69
N GLU A 249 -19.54 14.21 -4.54
CA GLU A 249 -18.47 14.21 -3.57
C GLU A 249 -17.30 13.35 -4.10
N VAL A 250 -16.09 13.91 -4.12
CA VAL A 250 -14.92 13.22 -4.68
C VAL A 250 -14.06 12.63 -3.56
N TYR A 251 -13.59 11.40 -3.76
CA TYR A 251 -12.76 10.66 -2.84
C TYR A 251 -11.43 10.24 -3.47
N LEU A 252 -10.38 10.18 -2.63
CA LEU A 252 -9.12 9.49 -2.92
C LEU A 252 -8.83 8.46 -1.82
N GLU A 253 -8.11 7.39 -2.19
CA GLU A 253 -7.71 6.30 -1.29
C GLU A 253 -6.18 6.13 -1.22
N PRO A 254 -5.44 7.10 -0.64
CA PRO A 254 -3.99 6.96 -0.49
C PRO A 254 -3.66 5.75 0.38
N GLY A 255 -2.77 4.90 -0.13
CA GLY A 255 -2.26 3.72 0.57
C GLY A 255 -0.80 3.91 0.92
N GLU A 256 0.09 3.57 0.01
CA GLU A 256 1.53 3.72 0.15
C GLU A 256 1.94 5.16 0.50
N ALA A 257 1.31 6.15 -0.12
CA ALA A 257 1.57 7.57 0.16
C ALA A 257 1.41 7.96 1.64
N VAL A 258 0.61 7.21 2.43
CA VAL A 258 0.46 7.42 3.88
C VAL A 258 1.77 7.14 4.61
N ALA A 259 2.42 6.03 4.28
CA ALA A 259 3.58 5.52 5.01
C ALA A 259 4.90 5.55 4.19
N LEU A 260 4.92 6.27 3.06
CA LEU A 260 6.08 6.37 2.18
C LEU A 260 7.29 6.94 2.93
N ASP A 261 8.42 6.23 2.88
CA ASP A 261 9.66 6.47 3.64
C ASP A 261 9.47 6.61 5.17
N ALA A 262 8.32 6.16 5.70
CA ALA A 262 8.04 6.26 7.12
C ALA A 262 8.52 5.06 7.94
N GLY A 263 9.19 4.07 7.34
CA GLY A 263 9.69 2.95 8.13
C GLY A 263 10.79 2.14 7.50
N ILE A 264 11.49 1.41 8.36
CA ILE A 264 12.60 0.53 8.00
C ILE A 264 12.36 -0.89 8.47
N LEU A 265 13.00 -1.86 7.80
CA LEU A 265 13.10 -3.24 8.26
C LEU A 265 14.54 -3.52 8.70
N VAL A 266 14.74 -3.66 10.00
CA VAL A 266 16.04 -3.93 10.63
C VAL A 266 16.34 -5.43 10.62
N GLY A 267 17.55 -5.80 10.23
CA GLY A 267 18.04 -7.16 10.22
C GLY A 267 19.46 -7.32 10.77
N THR A 268 19.86 -8.57 10.91
CA THR A 268 21.20 -8.97 11.36
C THR A 268 21.82 -9.98 10.40
N LEU A 269 23.10 -9.81 10.06
CA LEU A 269 23.86 -10.82 9.33
C LEU A 269 24.18 -11.99 10.24
N LEU A 270 23.69 -13.19 9.90
CA LEU A 270 23.84 -14.41 10.70
C LEU A 270 25.07 -15.22 10.31
N ASP A 271 25.40 -15.27 9.01
CA ASP A 271 26.53 -16.03 8.49
C ASP A 271 27.07 -15.41 7.20
N LEU A 272 28.31 -15.76 6.88
CA LEU A 272 29.02 -15.33 5.66
C LEU A 272 29.62 -16.52 4.95
N GLY A 273 29.49 -16.56 3.63
CA GLY A 273 30.03 -17.59 2.78
C GLY A 273 30.55 -17.05 1.45
N ASP A 274 31.00 -17.94 0.60
CA ASP A 274 31.39 -17.66 -0.78
C ASP A 274 30.99 -18.83 -1.67
N ASN A 275 30.30 -18.49 -2.76
CA ASN A 275 29.94 -19.46 -3.81
C ASN A 275 30.12 -18.79 -5.18
N GLY A 276 31.38 -18.48 -5.51
CA GLY A 276 31.73 -17.69 -6.69
C GLY A 276 31.48 -16.20 -6.58
N MET A 277 30.80 -15.78 -5.50
CA MET A 277 30.68 -14.42 -4.99
C MET A 277 30.42 -14.46 -3.49
N PRO A 278 30.72 -13.38 -2.75
CA PRO A 278 30.37 -13.29 -1.33
C PRO A 278 28.86 -13.39 -1.11
N VAL A 279 28.44 -14.22 -0.16
CA VAL A 279 27.05 -14.42 0.25
C VAL A 279 26.93 -14.18 1.75
N ALA A 280 25.90 -13.46 2.17
CA ALA A 280 25.56 -13.31 3.58
C ALA A 280 24.12 -13.83 3.82
N ILE A 281 23.95 -14.60 4.89
CA ILE A 281 22.64 -15.04 5.36
C ILE A 281 22.20 -14.06 6.46
N THR A 282 20.96 -13.60 6.36
CA THR A 282 20.36 -12.67 7.32
C THR A 282 19.12 -13.30 7.98
N ASP A 283 18.65 -12.73 9.08
CA ASP A 283 17.39 -13.09 9.73
C ASP A 283 16.15 -12.46 9.03
N ILE A 284 16.37 -11.59 8.05
CA ILE A 284 15.30 -11.13 7.14
C ILE A 284 15.14 -12.14 6.01
N SER A 285 13.88 -12.46 5.69
CA SER A 285 13.49 -13.30 4.56
C SER A 285 12.74 -12.49 3.52
N ALA A 286 13.16 -12.54 2.25
CA ALA A 286 12.38 -11.96 1.16
C ALA A 286 10.99 -12.62 1.09
N THR A 287 10.92 -13.95 1.23
CA THR A 287 9.67 -14.71 1.19
C THR A 287 8.71 -14.36 2.32
N CYS A 288 9.23 -14.13 3.54
CA CYS A 288 8.40 -13.98 4.74
C CYS A 288 8.14 -12.53 5.12
N HIS A 289 9.06 -11.61 4.85
CA HIS A 289 9.02 -10.25 5.40
C HIS A 289 8.89 -9.17 4.33
N MET A 290 9.25 -9.47 3.07
CA MET A 290 9.22 -8.51 1.96
C MET A 290 8.96 -9.25 0.62
N PRO A 291 7.77 -9.89 0.49
CA PRO A 291 7.50 -10.79 -0.63
C PRO A 291 7.49 -10.07 -1.99
N ASP A 292 7.28 -8.75 -2.03
CA ASP A 292 7.33 -7.99 -3.27
C ASP A 292 8.71 -7.99 -3.94
N VAL A 293 9.78 -8.22 -3.19
CA VAL A 293 11.11 -8.45 -3.76
C VAL A 293 11.13 -9.64 -4.73
N ILE A 294 10.25 -10.63 -4.50
CA ILE A 294 10.12 -11.83 -5.34
C ILE A 294 8.96 -11.69 -6.32
N GLU A 295 7.82 -11.18 -5.87
CA GLU A 295 6.58 -11.10 -6.65
C GLU A 295 6.62 -10.00 -7.72
N ALA A 296 7.24 -8.85 -7.36
CA ALA A 296 7.45 -7.68 -8.20
C ALA A 296 8.91 -7.24 -8.12
N PRO A 297 9.85 -8.03 -8.65
CA PRO A 297 11.25 -7.89 -8.32
C PRO A 297 11.73 -6.44 -8.32
N TYR A 298 12.09 -5.96 -7.15
CA TYR A 298 12.76 -4.68 -6.94
C TYR A 298 13.90 -4.87 -5.94
N ARG A 299 14.80 -3.91 -5.87
CA ARG A 299 15.91 -3.91 -4.92
C ARG A 299 15.65 -2.86 -3.84
N PRO A 300 15.27 -3.25 -2.62
CA PRO A 300 15.12 -2.31 -1.51
C PRO A 300 16.39 -1.51 -1.28
N ALA A 301 16.28 -0.21 -1.02
CA ALA A 301 17.42 0.61 -0.62
C ALA A 301 17.90 0.18 0.79
N MET A 302 19.22 0.09 0.98
CA MET A 302 19.80 -0.26 2.28
C MET A 302 20.39 0.98 2.95
N LEU A 303 20.06 1.17 4.22
CA LEU A 303 20.57 2.29 5.04
C LEU A 303 22.11 2.30 5.06
N GLY A 304 22.69 3.44 4.68
CA GLY A 304 24.14 3.65 4.71
C GLY A 304 24.92 2.88 3.65
N GLU A 305 24.24 2.33 2.63
CA GLU A 305 24.94 1.70 1.52
C GLU A 305 25.77 2.72 0.74
N PRO A 306 27.07 2.44 0.46
CA PRO A 306 27.88 3.31 -0.37
C PRO A 306 27.36 3.32 -1.81
N ILE A 307 26.83 4.45 -2.27
CA ILE A 307 26.40 4.65 -3.66
C ILE A 307 27.64 4.83 -4.53
N PRO A 308 27.82 4.10 -5.64
CA PRO A 308 28.87 4.37 -6.61
C PRO A 308 28.73 5.77 -7.18
N ARG A 309 29.84 6.53 -7.27
CA ARG A 309 29.86 7.93 -7.76
C ARG A 309 29.60 8.09 -9.26
N GLU A 310 29.46 7.01 -10.01
CA GLU A 310 29.24 7.05 -11.46
C GLU A 310 27.93 6.32 -11.84
N GLY A 311 26.91 7.08 -12.20
CA GLY A 311 25.88 6.76 -13.19
C GLY A 311 24.93 5.58 -12.95
N GLY A 312 24.88 5.01 -11.79
CA GLY A 312 23.87 3.99 -11.47
C GLY A 312 22.67 4.63 -10.79
N ASP A 313 21.54 4.68 -11.49
CA ASP A 313 20.26 4.98 -10.87
C ASP A 313 19.92 3.85 -9.92
N LEU A 314 20.13 4.08 -8.61
CA LEU A 314 19.80 3.11 -7.54
C LEU A 314 18.35 3.32 -7.04
N ARG A 315 17.51 3.98 -7.82
CA ARG A 315 16.08 3.97 -7.54
C ARG A 315 15.60 2.53 -7.52
N PRO A 316 14.69 2.14 -6.62
CA PRO A 316 13.93 0.91 -6.76
C PRO A 316 13.28 0.96 -8.14
N SER A 317 13.89 0.29 -9.13
CA SER A 317 13.28 0.20 -10.44
C SER A 317 12.19 -0.85 -10.33
N HIS A 318 10.94 -0.41 -10.22
CA HIS A 318 9.83 -1.29 -10.48
C HIS A 318 10.00 -1.88 -11.88
N GLY A 319 10.24 -3.18 -11.92
CA GLY A 319 9.81 -4.02 -12.95
C GLY A 319 10.39 -3.99 -14.32
N THR A 320 11.45 -4.70 -14.48
CA THR A 320 11.45 -5.75 -15.52
C THR A 320 11.87 -7.05 -14.84
N PRO A 321 11.39 -8.22 -15.27
CA PRO A 321 11.84 -9.52 -14.74
C PRO A 321 13.36 -9.74 -14.83
N GLU A 322 14.06 -8.83 -15.45
CA GLU A 322 15.48 -8.79 -15.73
C GLU A 322 16.22 -7.63 -15.06
N ALA A 323 15.52 -6.74 -14.33
CA ALA A 323 16.20 -5.71 -13.54
C ALA A 323 16.96 -6.40 -12.40
N PRO A 324 18.26 -6.24 -12.31
CA PRO A 324 19.07 -7.08 -11.48
C PRO A 324 19.00 -6.62 -10.01
N ALA A 325 18.12 -7.25 -9.23
CA ALA A 325 18.45 -7.46 -7.84
C ALA A 325 19.87 -8.09 -7.74
N PHE A 326 20.35 -8.66 -8.82
CA PHE A 326 21.58 -9.46 -8.97
C PHE A 326 22.53 -8.83 -9.99
N ALA A 327 23.38 -7.93 -9.50
CA ALA A 327 24.42 -7.33 -10.34
C ALA A 327 25.56 -8.31 -10.73
N GLY A 328 25.44 -9.58 -10.31
CA GLY A 328 26.48 -10.59 -10.49
C GLY A 328 27.73 -10.36 -9.63
N ALA A 329 28.79 -11.12 -9.85
CA ALA A 329 30.03 -11.09 -9.09
C ALA A 329 30.87 -9.81 -9.41
N GLN A 330 30.33 -8.63 -9.10
CA GLN A 330 31.08 -7.37 -9.16
C GLN A 330 31.87 -7.15 -7.87
N GLN A 331 33.03 -6.52 -7.97
CA GLN A 331 33.90 -6.29 -6.82
C GLN A 331 33.18 -5.49 -5.71
N GLY A 332 33.18 -6.04 -4.50
CA GLY A 332 32.60 -5.43 -3.31
C GLY A 332 31.10 -5.64 -3.10
N LEU A 333 30.42 -6.38 -3.99
CA LEU A 333 29.03 -6.79 -3.78
C LEU A 333 28.94 -8.07 -2.95
N VAL A 334 27.92 -8.14 -2.10
CA VAL A 334 27.57 -9.27 -1.25
C VAL A 334 26.11 -9.59 -1.49
N ARG A 335 25.81 -10.83 -1.83
CA ARG A 335 24.42 -11.30 -1.97
C ARG A 335 23.79 -11.54 -0.60
N LEU A 336 22.66 -10.89 -0.33
CA LEU A 336 21.87 -11.13 0.87
C LEU A 336 20.79 -12.16 0.61
N GLY A 337 20.78 -13.24 1.39
CA GLY A 337 19.76 -14.28 1.39
C GLY A 337 19.11 -14.46 2.75
N GLY A 338 17.86 -14.88 2.76
CA GLY A 338 17.09 -15.16 3.96
C GLY A 338 17.42 -16.53 4.59
N PRO A 339 16.82 -16.81 5.76
CA PRO A 339 17.08 -18.04 6.53
C PRO A 339 16.23 -19.23 6.10
N SER A 340 15.27 -19.04 5.18
CA SER A 340 14.38 -20.13 4.77
C SER A 340 15.05 -21.14 3.86
N CYS A 341 14.44 -22.34 3.73
CA CYS A 341 14.92 -23.39 2.82
C CYS A 341 14.53 -23.14 1.35
N LEU A 342 13.85 -22.05 1.03
CA LEU A 342 13.52 -21.70 -0.35
C LEU A 342 14.76 -21.17 -1.07
N ALA A 343 15.18 -21.82 -2.15
CA ALA A 343 16.35 -21.37 -2.93
C ALA A 343 16.22 -19.94 -3.47
N GLY A 344 14.98 -19.46 -3.70
CA GLY A 344 14.66 -18.12 -4.14
C GLY A 344 14.52 -17.08 -3.00
N ASP A 345 14.81 -17.44 -1.75
CA ASP A 345 14.79 -16.49 -0.62
C ASP A 345 16.03 -15.60 -0.63
N VAL A 346 16.12 -14.76 -1.65
CA VAL A 346 17.24 -13.86 -1.91
C VAL A 346 16.72 -12.45 -2.08
N ILE A 347 17.36 -11.50 -1.38
CA ILE A 347 16.91 -10.11 -1.31
C ILE A 347 17.57 -9.27 -2.41
N GLY A 348 18.88 -9.41 -2.59
CA GLY A 348 19.63 -8.66 -3.59
C GLY A 348 21.14 -8.63 -3.32
N ASP A 349 21.86 -7.86 -4.13
CA ASP A 349 23.31 -7.67 -4.02
C ASP A 349 23.61 -6.26 -3.49
N TYR A 350 24.38 -6.17 -2.40
CA TYR A 350 24.59 -4.93 -1.63
C TYR A 350 26.06 -4.68 -1.32
N ARG A 351 26.40 -3.40 -1.09
CA ARG A 351 27.71 -2.98 -0.61
C ARG A 351 27.69 -2.61 0.87
N PHE A 352 28.65 -3.10 1.62
CA PHE A 352 28.90 -2.70 3.00
C PHE A 352 30.14 -1.83 3.06
N ALA A 353 30.06 -0.62 3.60
CA ALA A 353 31.17 0.35 3.60
C ALA A 353 32.48 -0.18 4.20
N LYS A 354 32.39 -1.08 5.18
CA LYS A 354 33.55 -1.70 5.88
C LYS A 354 33.61 -3.22 5.66
N GLY A 355 32.91 -3.73 4.63
CA GLY A 355 32.67 -5.16 4.44
C GLY A 355 31.65 -5.73 5.45
N PRO A 356 30.97 -6.86 5.09
CA PRO A 356 30.00 -7.51 5.96
C PRO A 356 30.69 -8.22 7.14
N ARG A 357 30.00 -8.31 8.28
CA ARG A 357 30.44 -9.06 9.47
C ARG A 357 29.27 -9.77 10.12
N VAL A 358 29.47 -10.99 10.57
CA VAL A 358 28.48 -11.72 11.37
C VAL A 358 28.13 -10.90 12.61
N GLY A 359 26.84 -10.82 12.91
CA GLY A 359 26.27 -9.98 13.97
C GLY A 359 26.10 -8.52 13.61
N GLN A 360 26.48 -8.09 12.39
CA GLN A 360 26.28 -6.71 11.95
C GLN A 360 24.80 -6.42 11.71
N ARG A 361 24.30 -5.33 12.29
CA ARG A 361 22.98 -4.76 12.00
C ARG A 361 22.99 -4.01 10.68
N PHE A 362 21.88 -4.06 9.99
CA PHE A 362 21.59 -3.29 8.79
C PHE A 362 20.08 -3.04 8.71
N ALA A 363 19.63 -2.16 7.82
CA ALA A 363 18.21 -1.93 7.62
C ALA A 363 17.90 -1.67 6.14
N PHE A 364 16.75 -2.15 5.70
CA PHE A 364 16.13 -1.75 4.42
C PHE A 364 15.21 -0.56 4.67
N LEU A 365 15.28 0.43 3.77
CA LEU A 365 14.46 1.63 3.81
C LEU A 365 13.08 1.37 3.16
N ASP A 366 12.12 2.21 3.53
CA ASP A 366 10.77 2.22 2.94
C ASP A 366 10.02 0.89 3.07
N GLN A 367 9.98 0.33 4.28
CA GLN A 367 9.40 -0.98 4.55
C GLN A 367 8.15 -0.94 5.46
N ALA A 368 7.56 0.25 5.73
CA ALA A 368 6.37 0.36 6.58
C ALA A 368 5.10 -0.08 5.86
N HIS A 369 4.97 0.24 4.58
CA HIS A 369 3.84 -0.14 3.76
C HIS A 369 4.07 -1.50 3.06
N TYR A 370 3.03 -2.12 2.57
CA TYR A 370 2.99 -3.44 1.91
C TYR A 370 3.85 -4.53 2.58
N SER A 371 5.15 -4.33 2.80
CA SER A 371 6.02 -5.33 3.44
C SER A 371 5.46 -5.80 4.78
N MET A 372 5.11 -4.87 5.67
CA MET A 372 4.60 -5.20 7.01
C MET A 372 3.24 -5.92 6.97
N VAL A 373 2.33 -5.56 6.06
CA VAL A 373 1.00 -6.18 5.94
C VAL A 373 1.00 -7.52 5.19
N LYS A 374 2.06 -7.83 4.44
CA LYS A 374 2.19 -9.05 3.63
C LYS A 374 3.05 -10.14 4.30
N THR A 375 3.47 -9.96 5.54
CA THR A 375 4.34 -10.91 6.26
C THR A 375 3.72 -12.30 6.42
N THR A 376 4.57 -13.32 6.36
CA THR A 376 4.19 -14.73 6.59
C THR A 376 5.19 -15.42 7.51
N THR A 377 4.87 -16.65 7.93
CA THR A 377 5.74 -17.50 8.77
C THR A 377 6.16 -18.77 8.06
N PHE A 378 6.36 -18.72 6.74
CA PHE A 378 6.86 -19.87 5.98
C PHE A 378 8.15 -20.43 6.59
N ASN A 379 8.31 -21.75 6.61
CA ASN A 379 9.43 -22.44 7.24
C ASN A 379 9.61 -22.20 8.75
N GLY A 380 8.63 -21.60 9.43
CA GLY A 380 8.76 -21.20 10.84
C GLY A 380 9.69 -20.00 11.05
N VAL A 381 9.95 -19.21 10.01
CA VAL A 381 10.69 -17.95 10.14
C VAL A 381 9.88 -17.00 11.01
N PRO A 382 10.46 -16.46 12.11
CA PRO A 382 9.74 -15.57 13.02
C PRO A 382 9.29 -14.28 12.33
N LEU A 383 8.12 -13.77 12.68
CA LEU A 383 7.68 -12.45 12.23
C LEU A 383 8.55 -11.36 12.87
N PRO A 384 8.89 -10.30 12.13
CA PRO A 384 9.56 -9.13 12.68
C PRO A 384 8.72 -8.46 13.76
N SER A 385 9.34 -8.06 14.88
CA SER A 385 8.67 -7.21 15.86
C SER A 385 8.30 -5.85 15.25
N ILE A 386 7.28 -5.17 15.80
CA ILE A 386 6.81 -3.88 15.31
C ILE A 386 7.08 -2.82 16.37
N TRP A 387 7.75 -1.76 15.96
CA TRP A 387 8.14 -0.64 16.80
C TRP A 387 7.63 0.66 16.23
N LEU A 388 7.21 1.56 17.10
CA LEU A 388 6.88 2.94 16.79
C LEU A 388 7.95 3.85 17.39
N TRP A 389 8.61 4.61 16.55
CA TRP A 389 9.59 5.61 16.91
C TRP A 389 9.07 6.98 16.52
N ASP A 390 9.18 7.94 17.40
CA ASP A 390 8.89 9.33 17.09
C ASP A 390 10.22 10.08 17.00
N SER A 391 10.66 10.44 15.80
CA SER A 391 11.94 11.08 15.57
C SER A 391 12.03 12.51 16.09
N ASP A 392 10.89 13.18 16.35
CA ASP A 392 10.89 14.52 16.95
C ASP A 392 11.20 14.48 18.46
N SER A 393 10.71 13.45 19.16
CA SER A 393 10.85 13.32 20.62
C SER A 393 11.84 12.22 21.04
N ASP A 394 12.32 11.42 20.10
CA ASP A 394 13.13 10.21 20.29
C ASP A 394 12.47 9.12 21.18
N LEU A 395 11.15 9.15 21.32
CA LEU A 395 10.40 8.10 21.99
C LEU A 395 10.35 6.84 21.12
N LEU A 396 10.62 5.69 21.71
CA LEU A 396 10.60 4.39 21.02
C LEU A 396 9.77 3.40 21.82
N GLU A 397 8.74 2.84 21.20
CA GLU A 397 7.83 1.89 21.81
C GLU A 397 7.79 0.58 21.00
N CYS A 398 7.84 -0.56 21.69
CA CYS A 398 7.57 -1.86 21.10
C CYS A 398 6.06 -2.11 21.07
N VAL A 399 5.45 -1.96 19.91
CA VAL A 399 4.00 -2.13 19.72
C VAL A 399 3.61 -3.61 19.74
N LYS A 400 4.39 -4.47 19.08
CA LYS A 400 4.10 -5.90 18.98
C LYS A 400 5.36 -6.73 18.91
N ARG A 401 5.42 -7.78 19.74
CA ARG A 401 6.34 -8.91 19.58
C ARG A 401 5.55 -10.15 19.23
N PHE A 402 6.09 -10.95 18.33
CA PHE A 402 5.51 -12.22 17.94
C PHE A 402 6.28 -13.36 18.60
N GLY A 403 5.56 -14.45 18.92
CA GLY A 403 6.11 -15.63 19.54
C GLY A 403 5.87 -16.91 18.72
N TYR A 404 6.32 -18.04 19.24
CA TYR A 404 6.09 -19.36 18.64
C TYR A 404 4.59 -19.66 18.44
N GLU A 405 3.75 -19.13 19.30
CA GLU A 405 2.28 -19.28 19.26
C GLU A 405 1.70 -18.71 17.96
N ASP A 406 2.19 -17.56 17.50
CA ASP A 406 1.73 -16.93 16.24
C ASP A 406 2.00 -17.82 15.01
N PHE A 407 3.05 -18.64 15.05
CA PHE A 407 3.31 -19.65 14.03
C PHE A 407 2.45 -20.90 14.23
N ARG A 408 2.45 -21.48 15.44
CA ARG A 408 1.77 -22.75 15.76
C ARG A 408 0.26 -22.66 15.53
N ASP A 409 -0.39 -21.65 16.09
CA ASP A 409 -1.86 -21.55 16.16
C ASP A 409 -2.48 -21.24 14.78
N ARG A 410 -1.64 -20.83 13.82
CA ARG A 410 -2.06 -20.69 12.42
C ARG A 410 -2.19 -22.04 11.70
N LEU A 411 -1.56 -23.07 12.17
CA LEU A 411 -1.45 -24.35 11.44
C LEU A 411 -2.43 -25.42 11.95
N SER A 412 -2.91 -25.31 13.18
CA SER A 412 -3.90 -26.26 13.72
C SER A 412 -4.58 -25.73 14.98
#